data_2fca4cf9c12b26b97d1b2e2b1867dabd
#
_entry.id   2fca4cf9c12b26b97d1b2e2b1867dabd
#
_cell.length_a   1.000
_cell.length_b   1.000
_cell.length_c   1.000
_cell.angle_alpha   90.00
_cell.angle_beta   90.00
_cell.angle_gamma   90.00
#
_symmetry.space_group_name_H-M   'P 1'
#
loop_
_entity.id
_entity.type
_entity.pdbx_description
1 polymer ?
#
loop_
_entity_poly.entity_id
_entity_poly.type
_entity_poly.pdbx_seq_one_letter_code
_entity_poly.pdbx_strand_id
1 'polypeptide(L)'
;MGEEYAIKCDRFTRKFGKLTAVDGIDLRIKKGELFGFLGPNGAGKTTTIKMLTTLLTPTEGEATVAGFDIKTDAALVRSKIGVVPQEFALFKELTAMENLWYIGELFGMKKDELERKSEELLKIVGLYLKKDILTESFSGGMKQRLSVAAGLLHTPEILFLDEPTTGLDPQSRIAIRELTQKLNATGITIVYTTHDMEEADKLCKRIAIMDYGSIKAEGTPHELKEKYGGGHRIELELGPHDEQLLEELKTVANANEVSQENGIVVIHVTSVGGGLIHTISSFLAKKKVKVKEMDITEPSLEEVFINVTSKQVRD
;
A
#
# COMPACT_ATOMS: atom_id res chain seq x y z
N MET A 1 -1.33 -22.77 -17.57
CA MET A 1 -0.09 -22.00 -17.35
C MET A 1 0.02 -21.78 -15.85
N GLY A 2 1.11 -22.24 -15.20
CA GLY A 2 1.28 -22.03 -13.78
C GLY A 2 1.39 -20.54 -13.46
N GLU A 3 0.89 -20.10 -12.30
CA GLU A 3 1.04 -18.73 -11.82
C GLU A 3 2.53 -18.39 -11.74
N GLU A 4 2.96 -17.33 -12.42
CA GLU A 4 4.35 -16.91 -12.44
C GLU A 4 4.55 -15.82 -11.37
N TYR A 5 5.31 -16.15 -10.32
CA TYR A 5 5.59 -15.22 -9.23
C TYR A 5 6.84 -14.39 -9.50
N ALA A 6 6.77 -13.11 -9.21
CA ALA A 6 7.91 -12.21 -9.20
C ALA A 6 8.74 -12.37 -7.91
N ILE A 7 8.06 -12.62 -6.77
CA ILE A 7 8.70 -12.80 -5.46
C ILE A 7 8.06 -14.01 -4.76
N LYS A 8 8.91 -14.86 -4.17
CA LYS A 8 8.51 -15.95 -3.28
C LYS A 8 9.37 -15.91 -2.03
N CYS A 9 8.75 -16.02 -0.85
CA CYS A 9 9.43 -16.16 0.43
C CYS A 9 8.83 -17.34 1.20
N ASP A 10 9.68 -18.10 1.87
CA ASP A 10 9.30 -19.22 2.70
C ASP A 10 9.98 -19.09 4.07
N ARG A 11 9.19 -18.98 5.15
CA ARG A 11 9.61 -18.78 6.54
C ARG A 11 10.67 -17.69 6.69
N PHE A 12 10.47 -16.58 6.00
CA PHE A 12 11.45 -15.51 5.85
C PHE A 12 11.61 -14.73 7.15
N THR A 13 12.79 -14.79 7.77
CA THR A 13 13.03 -14.32 9.14
C THR A 13 14.27 -13.44 9.23
N ARG A 14 14.19 -12.35 10.02
CA ARG A 14 15.35 -11.54 10.39
C ARG A 14 15.37 -11.21 11.87
N LYS A 15 16.47 -11.59 12.53
CA LYS A 15 16.75 -11.30 13.94
C LYS A 15 17.94 -10.33 14.06
N PHE A 16 17.83 -9.38 14.97
CA PHE A 16 18.90 -8.48 15.38
C PHE A 16 19.13 -8.68 16.88
N GLY A 17 20.10 -9.52 17.23
CA GLY A 17 20.28 -9.94 18.61
C GLY A 17 19.02 -10.59 19.17
N LYS A 18 18.39 -9.97 20.17
CA LYS A 18 17.13 -10.47 20.78
C LYS A 18 15.87 -10.01 20.04
N LEU A 19 15.98 -9.01 19.16
CA LEU A 19 14.83 -8.48 18.42
C LEU A 19 14.59 -9.30 17.15
N THR A 20 13.40 -9.87 17.01
CA THR A 20 12.93 -10.47 15.77
C THR A 20 12.18 -9.38 14.98
N ALA A 21 12.83 -8.82 13.98
CA ALA A 21 12.26 -7.73 13.17
C ALA A 21 11.34 -8.23 12.04
N VAL A 22 11.58 -9.47 11.57
CA VAL A 22 10.70 -10.20 10.63
C VAL A 22 10.66 -11.64 11.09
N ASP A 23 9.48 -12.20 11.26
CA ASP A 23 9.24 -13.49 11.91
C ASP A 23 8.45 -14.44 10.98
N GLY A 24 9.18 -15.30 10.30
CA GLY A 24 8.64 -16.44 9.56
C GLY A 24 7.60 -16.09 8.48
N ILE A 25 7.75 -14.99 7.76
CA ILE A 25 6.75 -14.61 6.75
C ILE A 25 6.82 -15.53 5.52
N ASP A 26 5.67 -15.99 5.08
CA ASP A 26 5.45 -16.63 3.79
C ASP A 26 4.77 -15.64 2.85
N LEU A 27 5.33 -15.44 1.64
CA LEU A 27 4.85 -14.43 0.72
C LEU A 27 4.98 -14.89 -0.72
N ARG A 28 3.96 -14.57 -1.52
CA ARG A 28 3.92 -14.82 -2.96
C ARG A 28 3.38 -13.59 -3.68
N ILE A 29 4.21 -12.92 -4.49
CA ILE A 29 3.80 -11.76 -5.31
C ILE A 29 3.85 -12.16 -6.77
N LYS A 30 2.74 -11.96 -7.50
CA LYS A 30 2.63 -12.30 -8.92
C LYS A 30 3.35 -11.27 -9.80
N LYS A 31 3.82 -11.68 -10.98
CA LYS A 31 4.36 -10.74 -11.97
C LYS A 31 3.30 -9.70 -12.39
N GLY A 32 3.71 -8.44 -12.52
CA GLY A 32 2.85 -7.32 -12.86
C GLY A 32 1.85 -6.91 -11.75
N GLU A 33 2.00 -7.45 -10.54
CA GLU A 33 1.18 -7.07 -9.39
C GLU A 33 1.66 -5.76 -8.76
N LEU A 34 0.72 -4.92 -8.31
CA LEU A 34 0.98 -3.83 -7.39
C LEU A 34 0.59 -4.30 -5.99
N PHE A 35 1.60 -4.70 -5.23
CA PHE A 35 1.46 -5.30 -3.91
C PHE A 35 1.84 -4.33 -2.81
N GLY A 36 1.00 -4.21 -1.77
CA GLY A 36 1.19 -3.32 -0.63
C GLY A 36 1.65 -4.04 0.64
N PHE A 37 2.70 -3.55 1.29
CA PHE A 37 2.95 -3.82 2.70
C PHE A 37 2.39 -2.67 3.53
N LEU A 38 1.33 -2.92 4.29
CA LEU A 38 0.68 -1.96 5.17
C LEU A 38 1.02 -2.26 6.63
N GLY A 39 1.35 -1.26 7.40
CA GLY A 39 1.59 -1.40 8.84
C GLY A 39 2.31 -0.21 9.46
N PRO A 40 2.36 -0.12 10.78
CA PRO A 40 2.99 0.99 11.49
C PRO A 40 4.52 1.00 11.31
N ASN A 41 5.14 2.06 11.80
CA ASN A 41 6.60 2.12 11.89
C ASN A 41 7.09 1.01 12.83
N GLY A 42 8.15 0.31 12.42
CA GLY A 42 8.67 -0.83 13.17
C GLY A 42 7.97 -2.17 12.90
N ALA A 43 6.92 -2.23 12.07
CA ALA A 43 6.23 -3.50 11.74
C ALA A 43 7.09 -4.52 10.98
N GLY A 44 8.25 -4.12 10.44
CA GLY A 44 9.15 -5.00 9.68
C GLY A 44 9.16 -4.76 8.17
N LYS A 45 8.36 -3.83 7.62
CA LYS A 45 8.23 -3.53 6.19
C LYS A 45 9.58 -3.23 5.51
N THR A 46 10.29 -2.20 5.95
CA THR A 46 11.61 -1.81 5.41
C THR A 46 12.64 -2.93 5.59
N THR A 47 12.60 -3.68 6.69
CA THR A 47 13.50 -4.82 6.91
C THR A 47 13.23 -5.92 5.88
N THR A 48 11.97 -6.21 5.60
CA THR A 48 11.56 -7.18 4.57
C THR A 48 12.06 -6.73 3.19
N ILE A 49 11.85 -5.46 2.81
CA ILE A 49 12.39 -4.91 1.56
C ILE A 49 13.91 -5.06 1.51
N LYS A 50 14.63 -4.66 2.56
CA LYS A 50 16.10 -4.75 2.59
C LYS A 50 16.60 -6.19 2.41
N MET A 51 15.88 -7.18 2.91
CA MET A 51 16.22 -8.58 2.67
C MET A 51 15.92 -9.01 1.22
N LEU A 52 14.76 -8.66 0.68
CA LEU A 52 14.37 -8.99 -0.71
C LEU A 52 15.28 -8.32 -1.74
N THR A 53 15.78 -7.12 -1.43
CA THR A 53 16.70 -6.36 -2.27
C THR A 53 18.17 -6.71 -2.05
N THR A 54 18.44 -7.77 -1.28
CA THR A 54 19.79 -8.27 -0.96
C THR A 54 20.67 -7.31 -0.14
N LEU A 55 20.11 -6.25 0.43
CA LEU A 55 20.83 -5.32 1.32
C LEU A 55 21.03 -5.91 2.72
N LEU A 56 20.18 -6.86 3.12
CA LEU A 56 20.30 -7.62 4.36
C LEU A 56 20.16 -9.12 4.06
N THR A 57 20.98 -9.94 4.69
CA THR A 57 20.84 -11.40 4.63
C THR A 57 19.77 -11.86 5.62
N PRO A 58 18.79 -12.69 5.24
CA PRO A 58 17.85 -13.29 6.19
C PRO A 58 18.59 -14.18 7.21
N THR A 59 18.07 -14.24 8.43
CA THR A 59 18.61 -15.14 9.48
C THR A 59 18.16 -16.57 9.23
N GLU A 60 16.88 -16.75 8.81
CA GLU A 60 16.26 -18.04 8.49
C GLU A 60 15.34 -17.88 7.28
N GLY A 61 14.95 -18.99 6.67
CA GLY A 61 14.11 -19.01 5.49
C GLY A 61 14.86 -18.73 4.20
N GLU A 62 14.11 -18.70 3.12
CA GLU A 62 14.62 -18.50 1.77
C GLU A 62 13.68 -17.60 0.97
N ALA A 63 14.21 -16.95 -0.07
CA ALA A 63 13.40 -16.18 -0.99
C ALA A 63 14.01 -16.17 -2.39
N THR A 64 13.12 -16.09 -3.40
CA THR A 64 13.48 -15.83 -4.79
C THR A 64 12.84 -14.53 -5.25
N VAL A 65 13.61 -13.72 -5.99
CA VAL A 65 13.19 -12.45 -6.58
C VAL A 65 13.55 -12.46 -8.05
N ALA A 66 12.58 -12.21 -8.92
CA ALA A 66 12.70 -12.33 -10.37
C ALA A 66 13.23 -13.71 -10.84
N GLY A 67 12.93 -14.77 -10.06
CA GLY A 67 13.39 -16.14 -10.32
C GLY A 67 14.77 -16.49 -9.79
N PHE A 68 15.50 -15.56 -9.18
CA PHE A 68 16.83 -15.74 -8.63
C PHE A 68 16.82 -15.83 -7.11
N ASP A 69 17.65 -16.70 -6.53
CA ASP A 69 17.82 -16.81 -5.09
C ASP A 69 18.57 -15.58 -4.54
N ILE A 70 18.04 -14.98 -3.47
CA ILE A 70 18.60 -13.74 -2.91
C ILE A 70 19.96 -13.92 -2.21
N LYS A 71 20.34 -15.17 -1.84
CA LYS A 71 21.59 -15.46 -1.16
C LYS A 71 22.69 -15.82 -2.15
N THR A 72 22.38 -16.68 -3.13
CA THR A 72 23.38 -17.20 -4.11
C THR A 72 23.51 -16.32 -5.33
N ASP A 73 22.42 -15.67 -5.78
CA ASP A 73 22.35 -14.92 -7.03
C ASP A 73 22.13 -13.42 -6.82
N ALA A 74 22.61 -12.87 -5.68
CA ALA A 74 22.35 -11.49 -5.27
C ALA A 74 22.67 -10.44 -6.37
N ALA A 75 23.70 -10.66 -7.20
CA ALA A 75 24.04 -9.75 -8.30
C ALA A 75 22.98 -9.78 -9.42
N LEU A 76 22.44 -10.96 -9.73
CA LEU A 76 21.35 -11.12 -10.71
C LEU A 76 20.06 -10.51 -10.18
N VAL A 77 19.73 -10.73 -8.91
CA VAL A 77 18.59 -10.05 -8.25
C VAL A 77 18.70 -8.54 -8.42
N ARG A 78 19.85 -7.93 -8.03
CA ARG A 78 20.05 -6.47 -8.13
C ARG A 78 19.93 -5.94 -9.57
N SER A 79 20.30 -6.73 -10.57
CA SER A 79 20.14 -6.32 -11.98
C SER A 79 18.68 -6.31 -12.44
N LYS A 80 17.77 -6.96 -11.71
CA LYS A 80 16.34 -7.11 -12.06
C LYS A 80 15.41 -6.22 -11.23
N ILE A 81 15.92 -5.57 -10.19
CA ILE A 81 15.12 -4.76 -9.28
C ILE A 81 15.54 -3.30 -9.29
N GLY A 82 14.55 -2.40 -9.22
CA GLY A 82 14.75 -1.00 -8.85
C GLY A 82 14.34 -0.78 -7.40
N VAL A 83 15.04 0.09 -6.70
CA VAL A 83 14.75 0.42 -5.30
C VAL A 83 14.68 1.93 -5.13
N VAL A 84 13.58 2.40 -4.58
CA VAL A 84 13.38 3.79 -4.17
C VAL A 84 13.24 3.78 -2.65
N PRO A 85 14.31 4.13 -1.93
CA PRO A 85 14.30 4.13 -0.47
C PRO A 85 13.49 5.31 0.09
N GLN A 86 13.15 5.24 1.37
CA GLN A 86 12.43 6.29 2.08
C GLN A 86 13.22 7.62 2.11
N GLU A 87 14.54 7.55 2.31
CA GLU A 87 15.43 8.72 2.19
C GLU A 87 15.89 8.87 0.74
N PHE A 88 15.94 10.12 0.26
CA PHE A 88 16.35 10.39 -1.12
C PHE A 88 17.83 10.00 -1.34
N ALA A 89 18.06 8.97 -2.15
CA ALA A 89 19.41 8.57 -2.58
C ALA A 89 19.89 9.43 -3.77
N LEU A 90 19.88 10.76 -3.59
CA LEU A 90 20.26 11.73 -4.62
C LEU A 90 21.41 12.61 -4.13
N PHE A 91 22.30 12.95 -5.04
CA PHE A 91 23.40 13.91 -4.80
C PHE A 91 22.90 15.33 -5.02
N LYS A 92 22.86 16.13 -3.96
CA LYS A 92 22.30 17.48 -3.95
C LYS A 92 23.07 18.45 -4.87
N GLU A 93 24.36 18.23 -5.00
CA GLU A 93 25.31 19.00 -5.79
C GLU A 93 25.27 18.69 -7.29
N LEU A 94 24.52 17.66 -7.67
CA LEU A 94 24.31 17.25 -9.06
C LEU A 94 22.95 17.72 -9.58
N THR A 95 22.89 17.98 -10.88
CA THR A 95 21.63 18.22 -11.59
C THR A 95 20.78 16.93 -11.65
N ALA A 96 19.53 17.06 -12.08
CA ALA A 96 18.67 15.87 -12.26
C ALA A 96 19.26 14.90 -13.30
N MET A 97 19.81 15.41 -14.40
CA MET A 97 20.46 14.62 -15.44
C MET A 97 21.72 13.93 -14.92
N GLU A 98 22.60 14.65 -14.23
CA GLU A 98 23.85 14.12 -13.68
C GLU A 98 23.61 13.05 -12.61
N ASN A 99 22.55 13.20 -11.78
CA ASN A 99 22.13 12.14 -10.85
C ASN A 99 21.80 10.84 -11.59
N LEU A 100 21.02 10.94 -12.67
CA LEU A 100 20.68 9.76 -13.46
C LEU A 100 21.92 9.17 -14.15
N TRP A 101 22.80 10.00 -14.68
CA TRP A 101 24.03 9.53 -15.30
C TRP A 101 24.93 8.80 -14.31
N TYR A 102 25.15 9.39 -13.13
CA TYR A 102 25.93 8.76 -12.08
C TYR A 102 25.41 7.35 -11.74
N ILE A 103 24.09 7.24 -11.54
CA ILE A 103 23.47 5.95 -11.20
C ILE A 103 23.54 4.96 -12.38
N GLY A 104 23.31 5.41 -13.59
CA GLY A 104 23.38 4.54 -14.77
C GLY A 104 24.80 4.03 -15.06
N GLU A 105 25.81 4.84 -14.79
CA GLU A 105 27.23 4.41 -14.89
C GLU A 105 27.54 3.29 -13.89
N LEU A 106 26.97 3.33 -12.65
CA LEU A 106 27.11 2.23 -11.69
C LEU A 106 26.50 0.91 -12.17
N PHE A 107 25.48 0.98 -13.02
CA PHE A 107 24.91 -0.19 -13.71
C PHE A 107 25.66 -0.56 -15.00
N GLY A 108 26.73 0.15 -15.35
CA GLY A 108 27.55 -0.12 -16.56
C GLY A 108 26.84 0.24 -17.87
N MET A 109 25.86 1.15 -17.84
CA MET A 109 25.16 1.59 -19.05
C MET A 109 26.10 2.39 -19.97
N LYS A 110 25.94 2.19 -21.29
CA LYS A 110 26.70 2.97 -22.30
C LYS A 110 26.15 4.39 -22.38
N LYS A 111 27.05 5.36 -22.63
CA LYS A 111 26.73 6.80 -22.61
C LYS A 111 25.50 7.16 -23.47
N ASP A 112 25.46 6.70 -24.72
CA ASP A 112 24.35 7.04 -25.64
C ASP A 112 23.02 6.46 -25.19
N GLU A 113 23.02 5.24 -24.64
CA GLU A 113 21.85 4.60 -24.07
C GLU A 113 21.39 5.32 -22.80
N LEU A 114 22.34 5.66 -21.94
CA LEU A 114 22.09 6.34 -20.68
C LEU A 114 21.49 7.73 -20.90
N GLU A 115 22.02 8.53 -21.84
CA GLU A 115 21.48 9.83 -22.17
C GLU A 115 20.03 9.73 -22.66
N ARG A 116 19.79 8.87 -23.66
CA ARG A 116 18.44 8.64 -24.19
C ARG A 116 17.46 8.17 -23.12
N LYS A 117 17.85 7.21 -22.28
CA LYS A 117 17.01 6.64 -21.23
C LYS A 117 16.73 7.64 -20.12
N SER A 118 17.73 8.44 -19.75
CA SER A 118 17.58 9.51 -18.75
C SER A 118 16.57 10.57 -19.22
N GLU A 119 16.66 11.02 -20.47
CA GLU A 119 15.68 11.97 -21.02
C GLU A 119 14.26 11.40 -21.08
N GLU A 120 14.12 10.13 -21.49
CA GLU A 120 12.85 9.42 -21.50
C GLU A 120 12.22 9.39 -20.11
N LEU A 121 13.00 8.97 -19.10
CA LEU A 121 12.52 8.87 -17.72
C LEU A 121 12.20 10.24 -17.12
N LEU A 122 13.01 11.28 -17.39
CA LEU A 122 12.71 12.64 -16.95
C LEU A 122 11.41 13.17 -17.56
N LYS A 123 11.06 12.79 -18.79
CA LYS A 123 9.75 13.09 -19.39
C LYS A 123 8.62 12.35 -18.67
N ILE A 124 8.79 11.06 -18.39
CA ILE A 124 7.80 10.23 -17.67
C ILE A 124 7.49 10.80 -16.29
N VAL A 125 8.53 11.21 -15.54
CA VAL A 125 8.36 11.76 -14.19
C VAL A 125 8.08 13.28 -14.18
N GLY A 126 7.95 13.93 -15.36
CA GLY A 126 7.62 15.35 -15.48
C GLY A 126 8.72 16.31 -15.01
N LEU A 127 9.99 15.92 -15.14
CA LEU A 127 11.15 16.72 -14.73
C LEU A 127 12.06 17.12 -15.90
N TYR A 128 11.71 16.82 -17.14
CA TYR A 128 12.55 17.07 -18.30
C TYR A 128 12.98 18.54 -18.45
N LEU A 129 12.07 19.49 -18.24
CA LEU A 129 12.38 20.94 -18.32
C LEU A 129 13.27 21.43 -17.17
N LYS A 130 13.55 20.58 -16.18
CA LYS A 130 14.40 20.87 -15.03
C LYS A 130 15.64 19.98 -14.98
N LYS A 131 15.98 19.31 -16.09
CA LYS A 131 17.06 18.33 -16.18
C LYS A 131 18.43 18.88 -15.77
N ASP A 132 18.67 20.17 -16.06
CA ASP A 132 19.94 20.85 -15.82
C ASP A 132 19.95 21.68 -14.52
N ILE A 133 18.92 21.53 -13.67
CA ILE A 133 18.80 22.23 -12.38
C ILE A 133 19.35 21.33 -11.26
N LEU A 134 20.14 21.91 -10.35
CA LEU A 134 20.68 21.22 -9.17
C LEU A 134 19.55 20.66 -8.29
N THR A 135 19.67 19.42 -7.86
CA THR A 135 18.64 18.74 -7.08
C THR A 135 18.51 19.28 -5.65
N GLU A 136 19.47 20.06 -5.17
CA GLU A 136 19.34 20.79 -3.91
C GLU A 136 18.09 21.66 -3.88
N SER A 137 17.79 22.34 -4.99
CA SER A 137 16.63 23.25 -5.14
C SER A 137 15.29 22.54 -5.36
N PHE A 138 15.28 21.20 -5.50
CA PHE A 138 14.07 20.44 -5.76
C PHE A 138 13.18 20.34 -4.51
N SER A 139 11.87 20.46 -4.70
CA SER A 139 10.89 20.09 -3.67
C SER A 139 10.98 18.59 -3.33
N GLY A 140 10.43 18.17 -2.18
CA GLY A 140 10.37 16.76 -1.79
C GLY A 140 9.73 15.89 -2.87
N GLY A 141 8.60 16.33 -3.44
CA GLY A 141 7.93 15.60 -4.52
C GLY A 141 8.73 15.54 -5.82
N MET A 142 9.55 16.56 -6.14
CA MET A 142 10.46 16.52 -7.28
C MET A 142 11.61 15.52 -7.03
N LYS A 143 12.20 15.52 -5.84
CA LYS A 143 13.23 14.56 -5.43
C LYS A 143 12.71 13.14 -5.49
N GLN A 144 11.50 12.91 -4.99
CA GLN A 144 10.89 11.58 -5.03
C GLN A 144 10.66 11.09 -6.46
N ARG A 145 10.12 11.94 -7.35
CA ARG A 145 9.95 11.57 -8.75
C ARG A 145 11.28 11.28 -9.47
N LEU A 146 12.33 12.03 -9.14
CA LEU A 146 13.67 11.75 -9.65
C LEU A 146 14.24 10.43 -9.11
N SER A 147 14.00 10.11 -7.82
CA SER A 147 14.38 8.83 -7.23
C SER A 147 13.67 7.65 -7.92
N VAL A 148 12.39 7.81 -8.29
CA VAL A 148 11.68 6.81 -9.10
C VAL A 148 12.32 6.66 -10.47
N ALA A 149 12.67 7.75 -11.15
CA ALA A 149 13.37 7.70 -12.44
C ALA A 149 14.72 6.97 -12.32
N ALA A 150 15.48 7.25 -11.27
CA ALA A 150 16.75 6.58 -10.98
C ALA A 150 16.59 5.06 -10.80
N GLY A 151 15.56 4.64 -10.06
CA GLY A 151 15.24 3.22 -9.88
C GLY A 151 14.82 2.49 -11.16
N LEU A 152 14.42 3.21 -12.21
CA LEU A 152 13.97 2.67 -13.49
C LEU A 152 15.05 2.63 -14.60
N LEU A 153 16.22 3.21 -14.38
CA LEU A 153 17.25 3.39 -15.42
C LEU A 153 17.64 2.11 -16.13
N HIS A 154 17.91 1.06 -15.38
CA HIS A 154 18.34 -0.25 -15.90
C HIS A 154 17.18 -1.18 -16.28
N THR A 155 15.96 -0.61 -16.40
CA THR A 155 14.74 -1.31 -16.85
C THR A 155 14.42 -2.55 -15.99
N PRO A 156 14.17 -2.37 -14.68
CA PRO A 156 13.93 -3.47 -13.76
C PRO A 156 12.59 -4.18 -14.04
N GLU A 157 12.50 -5.46 -13.64
CA GLU A 157 11.26 -6.24 -13.67
C GLU A 157 10.39 -5.96 -12.41
N ILE A 158 11.03 -5.56 -11.31
CA ILE A 158 10.38 -5.29 -10.03
C ILE A 158 10.86 -3.95 -9.48
N LEU A 159 9.95 -3.09 -9.06
CA LEU A 159 10.26 -1.81 -8.41
C LEU A 159 9.80 -1.85 -6.95
N PHE A 160 10.72 -1.63 -6.03
CA PHE A 160 10.44 -1.46 -4.60
C PHE A 160 10.35 0.02 -4.28
N LEU A 161 9.24 0.44 -3.66
CA LEU A 161 8.97 1.80 -3.20
C LEU A 161 8.77 1.77 -1.69
N ASP A 162 9.76 2.23 -0.94
CA ASP A 162 9.70 2.22 0.53
C ASP A 162 9.19 3.56 1.06
N GLU A 163 7.91 3.59 1.47
CA GLU A 163 7.19 4.78 1.97
C GLU A 163 7.34 6.03 1.08
N PRO A 164 7.07 5.94 -0.24
CA PRO A 164 7.48 6.96 -1.20
C PRO A 164 6.71 8.28 -1.10
N THR A 165 5.65 8.36 -0.30
CA THR A 165 4.82 9.56 -0.11
C THR A 165 5.00 10.21 1.25
N THR A 166 5.78 9.58 2.14
CA THR A 166 6.01 10.10 3.50
C THR A 166 6.69 11.47 3.46
N GLY A 167 6.11 12.43 4.20
CA GLY A 167 6.61 13.80 4.28
C GLY A 167 6.36 14.68 3.04
N LEU A 168 5.61 14.20 2.05
CA LEU A 168 5.22 14.98 0.88
C LEU A 168 3.91 15.73 1.11
N ASP A 169 3.78 16.86 0.42
CA ASP A 169 2.52 17.61 0.33
C ASP A 169 1.43 16.80 -0.42
N PRO A 170 0.12 17.13 -0.25
CA PRO A 170 -0.98 16.37 -0.85
C PRO A 170 -0.91 16.24 -2.38
N GLN A 171 -0.48 17.30 -3.09
CA GLN A 171 -0.38 17.28 -4.56
C GLN A 171 0.75 16.34 -5.00
N SER A 172 1.90 16.39 -4.32
CA SER A 172 3.02 15.48 -4.58
C SER A 172 2.66 14.02 -4.30
N ARG A 173 1.88 13.73 -3.24
CA ARG A 173 1.37 12.37 -2.96
C ARG A 173 0.51 11.84 -4.11
N ILE A 174 -0.43 12.65 -4.61
CA ILE A 174 -1.28 12.29 -5.76
C ILE A 174 -0.42 11.99 -6.98
N ALA A 175 0.55 12.85 -7.30
CA ALA A 175 1.43 12.67 -8.44
C ALA A 175 2.27 11.39 -8.36
N ILE A 176 2.76 11.00 -7.16
CA ILE A 176 3.50 9.74 -6.96
C ILE A 176 2.57 8.54 -7.12
N ARG A 177 1.34 8.58 -6.60
CA ARG A 177 0.36 7.49 -6.76
C ARG A 177 0.02 7.27 -8.24
N GLU A 178 -0.30 8.34 -8.97
CA GLU A 178 -0.58 8.27 -10.41
C GLU A 178 0.62 7.73 -11.21
N LEU A 179 1.83 8.17 -10.88
CA LEU A 179 3.06 7.66 -11.50
C LEU A 179 3.21 6.16 -11.24
N THR A 180 3.01 5.72 -10.00
CA THR A 180 3.08 4.31 -9.60
C THR A 180 2.07 3.46 -10.38
N GLN A 181 0.81 3.92 -10.51
CA GLN A 181 -0.21 3.23 -11.29
C GLN A 181 0.15 3.14 -12.78
N LYS A 182 0.65 4.25 -13.37
CA LYS A 182 1.11 4.28 -14.76
C LYS A 182 2.25 3.29 -15.00
N LEU A 183 3.22 3.23 -14.10
CA LEU A 183 4.33 2.27 -14.17
C LEU A 183 3.84 0.83 -14.05
N ASN A 184 2.96 0.53 -13.09
CA ASN A 184 2.39 -0.82 -12.97
C ASN A 184 1.60 -1.24 -14.23
N ALA A 185 0.89 -0.32 -14.86
CA ALA A 185 0.16 -0.58 -16.11
C ALA A 185 1.07 -0.97 -17.28
N THR A 186 2.38 -0.67 -17.24
CA THR A 186 3.36 -1.16 -18.24
C THR A 186 3.79 -2.60 -17.99
N GLY A 187 3.32 -3.26 -16.93
CA GLY A 187 3.64 -4.63 -16.56
C GLY A 187 4.76 -4.79 -15.52
N ILE A 188 5.31 -3.69 -15.01
CA ILE A 188 6.30 -3.73 -13.92
C ILE A 188 5.61 -4.20 -12.64
N THR A 189 6.21 -5.18 -11.95
CA THR A 189 5.79 -5.56 -10.59
C THR A 189 6.20 -4.48 -9.61
N ILE A 190 5.30 -4.03 -8.75
CA ILE A 190 5.61 -3.00 -7.77
C ILE A 190 5.33 -3.53 -6.37
N VAL A 191 6.32 -3.38 -5.48
CA VAL A 191 6.19 -3.61 -4.04
C VAL A 191 6.20 -2.24 -3.35
N TYR A 192 5.08 -1.89 -2.74
CA TYR A 192 4.83 -0.58 -2.16
C TYR A 192 4.67 -0.68 -0.67
N THR A 193 5.47 0.01 0.13
CA THR A 193 5.23 0.09 1.57
C THR A 193 4.58 1.40 1.94
N THR A 194 3.64 1.34 2.87
CA THR A 194 3.02 2.51 3.45
C THR A 194 2.47 2.21 4.85
N HIS A 195 2.29 3.24 5.65
CA HIS A 195 1.50 3.20 6.88
C HIS A 195 0.16 3.93 6.72
N ASP A 196 -0.10 4.50 5.54
CA ASP A 196 -1.34 5.20 5.19
C ASP A 196 -2.34 4.19 4.59
N MET A 197 -3.42 3.91 5.34
CA MET A 197 -4.45 2.94 4.99
C MET A 197 -5.23 3.35 3.75
N GLU A 198 -5.54 4.64 3.61
CA GLU A 198 -6.26 5.18 2.47
C GLU A 198 -5.44 5.06 1.18
N GLU A 199 -4.13 5.26 1.29
CA GLU A 199 -3.21 5.10 0.17
C GLU A 199 -3.14 3.63 -0.28
N ALA A 200 -2.99 2.69 0.67
CA ALA A 200 -2.98 1.26 0.37
C ALA A 200 -4.29 0.81 -0.28
N ASP A 201 -5.43 1.26 0.23
CA ASP A 201 -6.77 0.94 -0.28
C ASP A 201 -6.96 1.38 -1.74
N LYS A 202 -6.52 2.61 -2.06
CA LYS A 202 -6.70 3.18 -3.41
C LYS A 202 -5.69 2.69 -4.44
N LEU A 203 -4.51 2.25 -4.00
CA LEU A 203 -3.40 1.98 -4.90
C LEU A 203 -3.15 0.48 -5.11
N CYS A 204 -3.17 -0.31 -4.02
CA CYS A 204 -2.70 -1.69 -4.07
C CYS A 204 -3.81 -2.67 -4.48
N LYS A 205 -3.46 -3.61 -5.35
CA LYS A 205 -4.39 -4.68 -5.74
C LYS A 205 -4.54 -5.75 -4.65
N ARG A 206 -3.47 -6.00 -3.91
CA ARG A 206 -3.41 -6.92 -2.77
C ARG A 206 -2.48 -6.34 -1.73
N ILE A 207 -2.78 -6.57 -0.47
CA ILE A 207 -2.11 -5.97 0.69
C ILE A 207 -1.77 -7.08 1.68
N ALA A 208 -0.55 -7.03 2.22
CA ALA A 208 -0.21 -7.72 3.46
C ALA A 208 -0.17 -6.71 4.60
N ILE A 209 -0.99 -6.92 5.62
CA ILE A 209 -0.97 -6.15 6.86
C ILE A 209 0.09 -6.76 7.77
N MET A 210 1.12 -5.96 8.05
CA MET A 210 2.23 -6.36 8.92
C MET A 210 2.14 -5.68 10.28
N ASP A 211 2.39 -6.46 11.33
CA ASP A 211 2.59 -5.93 12.68
C ASP A 211 3.52 -6.87 13.46
N TYR A 212 4.43 -6.30 14.27
CA TYR A 212 5.45 -7.04 15.04
C TYR A 212 6.19 -8.11 14.23
N GLY A 213 6.62 -7.75 13.00
CA GLY A 213 7.43 -8.62 12.15
C GLY A 213 6.67 -9.73 11.43
N SER A 214 5.36 -9.88 11.64
CA SER A 214 4.55 -10.94 11.03
C SER A 214 3.42 -10.39 10.16
N ILE A 215 2.99 -11.14 9.14
CA ILE A 215 1.81 -10.85 8.36
C ILE A 215 0.59 -11.28 9.17
N LYS A 216 -0.29 -10.32 9.51
CA LYS A 216 -1.53 -10.55 10.28
C LYS A 216 -2.71 -10.90 9.39
N ALA A 217 -2.77 -10.30 8.21
CA ALA A 217 -3.77 -10.57 7.18
C ALA A 217 -3.21 -10.26 5.79
N GLU A 218 -3.70 -10.96 4.78
CA GLU A 218 -3.36 -10.74 3.38
C GLU A 218 -4.59 -10.96 2.51
N GLY A 219 -4.79 -10.10 1.52
CA GLY A 219 -5.92 -10.14 0.58
C GLY A 219 -6.04 -8.86 -0.22
N THR A 220 -7.03 -8.80 -1.11
CA THR A 220 -7.45 -7.53 -1.72
C THR A 220 -8.03 -6.60 -0.65
N PRO A 221 -8.02 -5.27 -0.85
CA PRO A 221 -8.69 -4.34 0.07
C PRO A 221 -10.13 -4.76 0.39
N HIS A 222 -10.89 -5.16 -0.62
CA HIS A 222 -12.27 -5.60 -0.47
C HIS A 222 -12.39 -6.87 0.39
N GLU A 223 -11.61 -7.93 0.11
CA GLU A 223 -11.60 -9.16 0.91
C GLU A 223 -11.22 -8.90 2.39
N LEU A 224 -10.25 -8.01 2.61
CA LEU A 224 -9.83 -7.64 3.96
C LEU A 224 -10.94 -6.89 4.71
N LYS A 225 -11.63 -5.95 4.05
CA LYS A 225 -12.76 -5.22 4.61
C LYS A 225 -13.95 -6.14 4.91
N GLU A 226 -14.31 -7.04 4.00
CA GLU A 226 -15.37 -8.02 4.24
C GLU A 226 -15.08 -8.93 5.43
N LYS A 227 -13.83 -9.44 5.50
CA LYS A 227 -13.46 -10.46 6.50
C LYS A 227 -13.17 -9.90 7.88
N TYR A 228 -12.59 -8.71 7.94
CA TYR A 228 -12.02 -8.16 9.18
C TYR A 228 -12.54 -6.76 9.53
N GLY A 229 -13.30 -6.09 8.65
CA GLY A 229 -13.74 -4.71 8.85
C GLY A 229 -14.87 -4.53 9.87
N GLY A 230 -15.47 -5.61 10.37
CA GLY A 230 -16.54 -5.53 11.38
C GLY A 230 -17.94 -5.28 10.82
N GLY A 231 -18.09 -5.19 9.48
CA GLY A 231 -19.38 -4.98 8.83
C GLY A 231 -19.58 -3.54 8.32
N HIS A 232 -20.74 -3.30 7.71
CA HIS A 232 -21.13 -1.99 7.17
C HIS A 232 -21.81 -1.14 8.23
N ARG A 233 -21.64 0.15 8.14
CA ARG A 233 -22.31 1.16 8.95
C ARG A 233 -23.35 1.88 8.10
N ILE A 234 -24.62 1.86 8.56
CA ILE A 234 -25.73 2.60 7.95
C ILE A 234 -26.10 3.72 8.91
N GLU A 235 -25.99 4.95 8.44
CA GLU A 235 -26.35 6.15 9.17
C GLU A 235 -27.68 6.67 8.67
N LEU A 236 -28.62 6.94 9.60
CA LEU A 236 -29.95 7.43 9.29
C LEU A 236 -30.20 8.74 10.05
N GLU A 237 -30.36 9.83 9.34
CA GLU A 237 -30.95 11.03 9.94
C GLU A 237 -32.48 10.91 9.87
N LEU A 238 -33.10 10.67 11.04
CA LEU A 238 -34.53 10.43 11.14
C LEU A 238 -35.27 11.68 11.68
N GLY A 239 -36.55 11.78 11.35
CA GLY A 239 -37.48 12.67 12.05
C GLY A 239 -37.73 12.19 13.49
N PRO A 240 -38.61 12.88 14.25
CA PRO A 240 -38.95 12.47 15.60
C PRO A 240 -39.40 11.02 15.67
N HIS A 241 -38.83 10.26 16.60
CA HIS A 241 -39.10 8.84 16.84
C HIS A 241 -38.93 8.51 18.34
N ASP A 242 -39.39 7.35 18.75
CA ASP A 242 -39.23 6.80 20.07
C ASP A 242 -38.02 5.84 20.16
N GLU A 243 -37.57 5.55 21.39
CA GLU A 243 -36.46 4.63 21.64
C GLU A 243 -36.77 3.17 21.18
N GLN A 244 -38.05 2.80 21.15
CA GLN A 244 -38.50 1.48 20.74
C GLN A 244 -38.15 1.23 19.25
N LEU A 245 -38.08 2.28 18.44
CA LEU A 245 -37.69 2.18 17.02
C LEU A 245 -36.29 1.58 16.85
N LEU A 246 -35.35 1.87 17.73
CA LEU A 246 -33.98 1.36 17.65
C LEU A 246 -33.95 -0.16 17.81
N GLU A 247 -34.68 -0.71 18.78
CA GLU A 247 -34.78 -2.16 19.00
C GLU A 247 -35.48 -2.87 17.83
N GLU A 248 -36.52 -2.24 17.27
CA GLU A 248 -37.21 -2.78 16.12
C GLU A 248 -36.31 -2.74 14.86
N LEU A 249 -35.55 -1.66 14.65
CA LEU A 249 -34.57 -1.54 13.56
C LEU A 249 -33.48 -2.61 13.65
N LYS A 250 -33.02 -2.92 14.86
CA LYS A 250 -32.03 -3.99 15.09
C LYS A 250 -32.55 -5.34 14.56
N THR A 251 -33.81 -5.64 14.83
CA THR A 251 -34.45 -6.88 14.36
C THR A 251 -34.66 -6.86 12.84
N VAL A 252 -35.21 -5.76 12.32
CA VAL A 252 -35.55 -5.61 10.89
C VAL A 252 -34.31 -5.62 9.99
N ALA A 253 -33.24 -4.97 10.43
CA ALA A 253 -31.97 -4.92 9.71
C ALA A 253 -31.12 -6.17 9.91
N ASN A 254 -31.49 -7.07 10.83
CA ASN A 254 -30.62 -8.15 11.31
C ASN A 254 -29.24 -7.59 11.72
N ALA A 255 -29.29 -6.50 12.47
CA ALA A 255 -28.13 -5.72 12.81
C ALA A 255 -27.39 -6.30 14.03
N ASN A 256 -26.06 -6.19 14.01
CA ASN A 256 -25.22 -6.53 15.15
C ASN A 256 -25.51 -5.55 16.31
N GLU A 257 -25.62 -4.27 15.96
CA GLU A 257 -25.83 -3.18 16.90
C GLU A 257 -26.62 -2.04 16.24
N VAL A 258 -27.45 -1.37 17.02
CA VAL A 258 -28.13 -0.11 16.65
C VAL A 258 -27.95 0.87 17.80
N SER A 259 -27.42 2.04 17.51
CA SER A 259 -27.18 3.11 18.47
C SER A 259 -27.68 4.45 17.92
N GLN A 260 -27.76 5.46 18.80
CA GLN A 260 -28.04 6.83 18.40
C GLN A 260 -26.89 7.74 18.86
N GLU A 261 -26.24 8.40 17.92
CA GLU A 261 -25.12 9.29 18.13
C GLU A 261 -25.45 10.67 17.55
N ASN A 262 -25.44 11.72 18.39
CA ASN A 262 -25.72 13.10 17.94
C ASN A 262 -27.00 13.28 17.10
N GLY A 263 -28.04 12.48 17.38
CA GLY A 263 -29.30 12.54 16.65
C GLY A 263 -29.34 11.71 15.36
N ILE A 264 -28.26 11.03 15.00
CA ILE A 264 -28.16 10.09 13.86
C ILE A 264 -28.30 8.68 14.42
N VAL A 265 -29.17 7.87 13.81
CA VAL A 265 -29.28 6.44 14.13
C VAL A 265 -28.24 5.69 13.32
N VAL A 266 -27.38 4.94 14.02
CA VAL A 266 -26.28 4.14 13.43
C VAL A 266 -26.62 2.67 13.54
N ILE A 267 -26.60 1.96 12.42
CA ILE A 267 -26.90 0.52 12.32
C ILE A 267 -25.65 -0.20 11.83
N HIS A 268 -25.11 -1.11 12.62
CA HIS A 268 -24.01 -1.99 12.23
C HIS A 268 -24.53 -3.31 11.72
N VAL A 269 -24.25 -3.64 10.44
CA VAL A 269 -24.70 -4.88 9.78
C VAL A 269 -23.53 -5.63 9.19
N THR A 270 -23.55 -6.95 9.22
CA THR A 270 -22.46 -7.79 8.68
C THR A 270 -22.29 -7.61 7.17
N SER A 271 -23.39 -7.42 6.44
CA SER A 271 -23.35 -7.17 4.99
C SER A 271 -24.58 -6.37 4.54
N VAL A 272 -24.39 -5.54 3.51
CA VAL A 272 -25.48 -4.81 2.85
C VAL A 272 -25.88 -5.61 1.59
N GLY A 273 -26.61 -6.70 1.79
CA GLY A 273 -27.10 -7.56 0.70
C GLY A 273 -28.49 -7.19 0.19
N GLY A 274 -28.85 -7.76 -0.99
CA GLY A 274 -30.01 -7.45 -1.82
C GLY A 274 -31.36 -7.28 -1.12
N GLY A 275 -31.67 -6.06 -0.75
CA GLY A 275 -32.96 -5.69 -0.19
C GLY A 275 -32.92 -5.10 1.21
N LEU A 276 -31.79 -5.10 1.90
CA LEU A 276 -31.69 -4.55 3.26
C LEU A 276 -32.15 -3.08 3.33
N ILE A 277 -31.64 -2.26 2.41
CA ILE A 277 -32.02 -0.84 2.31
C ILE A 277 -33.52 -0.69 2.07
N HIS A 278 -34.08 -1.51 1.16
CA HIS A 278 -35.52 -1.53 0.90
C HIS A 278 -36.32 -1.97 2.14
N THR A 279 -35.83 -2.96 2.86
CA THR A 279 -36.45 -3.45 4.10
C THR A 279 -36.49 -2.37 5.18
N ILE A 280 -35.35 -1.69 5.43
CA ILE A 280 -35.25 -0.59 6.38
C ILE A 280 -36.16 0.57 5.95
N SER A 281 -36.10 1.00 4.69
CA SER A 281 -36.93 2.10 4.18
C SER A 281 -38.41 1.80 4.25
N SER A 282 -38.84 0.56 3.89
CA SER A 282 -40.23 0.14 3.98
C SER A 282 -40.73 0.06 5.40
N PHE A 283 -39.90 -0.39 6.32
CA PHE A 283 -40.22 -0.41 7.74
C PHE A 283 -40.42 1.01 8.31
N LEU A 284 -39.48 1.94 8.04
CA LEU A 284 -39.59 3.32 8.48
C LEU A 284 -40.82 4.03 7.89
N ALA A 285 -41.14 3.76 6.62
CA ALA A 285 -42.34 4.27 5.98
C ALA A 285 -43.62 3.78 6.66
N LYS A 286 -43.71 2.47 7.03
CA LYS A 286 -44.84 1.92 7.78
C LYS A 286 -45.02 2.56 9.16
N LYS A 287 -43.90 2.89 9.82
CA LYS A 287 -43.88 3.60 11.10
C LYS A 287 -44.13 5.11 10.94
N LYS A 288 -44.27 5.61 9.70
CA LYS A 288 -44.43 7.04 9.39
C LYS A 288 -43.27 7.92 9.88
N VAL A 289 -42.08 7.32 10.05
CA VAL A 289 -40.85 8.03 10.40
C VAL A 289 -40.21 8.58 9.11
N LYS A 290 -39.98 9.89 9.09
CA LYS A 290 -39.37 10.55 7.93
C LYS A 290 -37.87 10.31 7.95
N VAL A 291 -37.33 9.73 6.88
CA VAL A 291 -35.89 9.66 6.63
C VAL A 291 -35.48 10.96 5.94
N LYS A 292 -34.55 11.70 6.51
CA LYS A 292 -34.00 12.92 5.92
C LYS A 292 -32.77 12.59 5.10
N GLU A 293 -31.89 11.76 5.63
CA GLU A 293 -30.67 11.31 4.99
C GLU A 293 -30.39 9.85 5.36
N MET A 294 -29.79 9.11 4.42
CA MET A 294 -29.32 7.75 4.64
C MET A 294 -27.96 7.64 3.96
N ASP A 295 -26.93 7.32 4.73
CA ASP A 295 -25.59 7.05 4.23
C ASP A 295 -25.16 5.62 4.59
N ILE A 296 -24.38 5.00 3.70
CA ILE A 296 -23.89 3.63 3.88
C ILE A 296 -22.39 3.66 3.69
N THR A 297 -21.70 3.37 4.76
CA THR A 297 -20.24 3.37 4.78
C THR A 297 -19.72 1.94 4.84
N GLU A 298 -18.87 1.59 3.88
CA GLU A 298 -18.09 0.36 3.94
C GLU A 298 -17.00 0.48 5.00
N PRO A 299 -16.60 -0.64 5.64
CA PRO A 299 -15.49 -0.61 6.58
C PRO A 299 -14.22 -0.10 5.91
N SER A 300 -13.41 0.62 6.66
CA SER A 300 -12.11 1.13 6.24
C SER A 300 -11.01 0.09 6.49
N LEU A 301 -9.86 0.24 5.80
CA LEU A 301 -8.67 -0.56 6.14
C LEU A 301 -8.11 -0.20 7.53
N GLU A 302 -8.47 0.97 8.09
CA GLU A 302 -8.09 1.35 9.45
C GLU A 302 -8.82 0.46 10.48
N GLU A 303 -10.12 0.25 10.30
CA GLU A 303 -10.90 -0.70 11.12
C GLU A 303 -10.38 -2.13 10.98
N VAL A 304 -10.08 -2.56 9.74
CA VAL A 304 -9.43 -3.85 9.49
C VAL A 304 -8.13 -3.97 10.29
N PHE A 305 -7.27 -2.95 10.20
CA PHE A 305 -5.99 -2.95 10.90
C PHE A 305 -6.17 -3.08 12.41
N ILE A 306 -7.05 -2.29 13.00
CA ILE A 306 -7.37 -2.35 14.43
C ILE A 306 -7.85 -3.76 14.81
N ASN A 307 -8.76 -4.34 14.05
CA ASN A 307 -9.35 -5.65 14.35
C ASN A 307 -8.35 -6.81 14.26
N VAL A 308 -7.38 -6.76 13.32
CA VAL A 308 -6.38 -7.82 13.16
C VAL A 308 -5.18 -7.67 14.09
N THR A 309 -4.95 -6.46 14.65
CA THR A 309 -3.81 -6.16 15.52
C THR A 309 -4.18 -6.02 16.99
N SER A 310 -5.46 -5.72 17.34
CA SER A 310 -5.93 -5.43 18.71
C SER A 310 -5.88 -6.61 19.68
N LYS A 311 -5.51 -7.80 19.26
CA LYS A 311 -5.27 -8.95 20.16
C LYS A 311 -3.96 -8.86 20.95
N GLN A 312 -3.10 -7.88 20.68
CA GLN A 312 -1.88 -7.61 21.45
C GLN A 312 -1.87 -6.14 21.84
N VAL A 313 -2.16 -5.88 23.13
CA VAL A 313 -2.00 -4.55 23.72
C VAL A 313 -0.55 -4.10 23.49
N ARG A 314 -0.37 -2.92 22.89
CA ARG A 314 0.95 -2.30 22.73
C ARG A 314 1.38 -1.77 24.10
N ASP A 315 2.28 -2.46 24.79
CA ASP A 315 3.00 -1.97 25.95
C ASP A 315 4.10 -1.00 25.52
#